data_a8ff9848ddda8e59c54d3134660789cf
#
_entry.id   a8ff9848ddda8e59c54d3134660789cf
#
_cell.length_a   1.000
_cell.length_b   1.000
_cell.length_c   1.000
_cell.angle_alpha   90.00
_cell.angle_beta   90.00
_cell.angle_gamma   90.00
#
_symmetry.space_group_name_H-M   'P 1'
#
loop_
_entity.id
_entity.type
_entity.pdbx_description
1 polymer ?
#
loop_
_entity_poly.entity_id
_entity_poly.type
_entity_poly.pdbx_seq_one_letter_code
_entity_poly.pdbx_strand_id
1 'polypeptide(L)'
;MQTAAIGYRVVDFLKQHPPFNSIEEPDLLALVSRGRVKFHESDEFLCWQNGAYSPYIFVIQQGSVSLWEEGDGKEHLRDVRGPGDIIGIERFLGSQSSPYSAKSNSDVVVYALDAQDFEPLLAKYPQAKRYVDAHATAGGVYHDAAQQGVHEKFVAELARDAAPLSCSAESTVAEAAQLMRTANTDAIAAIRGESLQGLLTARDIVTWVADGGSQSQTVEHIMGPPPPTVAPQTSVSDCVLAMSRANSNFVALTSDGALLRLISAADLQPAFGDNPLAILRDIANASSIEALRLLHKRARAFLLEQLTEPASVDWLAAFADRINISLARRLTELAGNASEQWTWCFWGAAGRCELLVPAEPEIALLCRDAADVTRGRQALQRLRADLAECGYLPHAAPDFDGEILCATVANWQDQFSEWIRQPIWTQMYRARPLFDLRPAWGDPDPWQRLEESARAVIRTEPSFQKVLANDCLSELPPLTFFQDAVVDESGERTEVFALQLRALGPIVEVGRVFGIANQRVLGSSTLERLEIARSRVPAHESIFREAIETMRVLLYLQARTGLRLNDSGAEILPSQLSRLDRQALKSGFRAIHNLLQFTFNRLAAEAPSAS
;
A
#
# COMPACT_ATOMS: atom_id res chain seq x y z
N MET A 1 32.33 -37.89 24.60
CA MET A 1 32.81 -36.57 24.18
C MET A 1 32.42 -36.15 22.74
N GLN A 2 32.41 -37.02 21.77
CA GLN A 2 32.06 -36.67 20.37
C GLN A 2 30.57 -36.26 20.17
N THR A 3 29.66 -36.88 20.89
CA THR A 3 28.21 -36.58 20.76
C THR A 3 27.81 -35.17 21.28
N ALA A 4 28.48 -34.68 22.30
CA ALA A 4 28.24 -33.34 22.84
C ALA A 4 28.71 -32.23 21.87
N ALA A 5 29.81 -32.45 21.14
CA ALA A 5 30.32 -31.49 20.16
C ALA A 5 29.41 -31.32 18.94
N ILE A 6 28.67 -32.37 18.56
CA ILE A 6 27.70 -32.32 17.45
C ILE A 6 26.45 -31.52 17.87
N GLY A 7 25.97 -31.70 19.12
CA GLY A 7 24.83 -30.96 19.65
C GLY A 7 25.05 -29.44 19.66
N TYR A 8 26.21 -28.99 20.07
CA TYR A 8 26.55 -27.55 20.06
C TYR A 8 26.61 -26.95 18.67
N ARG A 9 27.14 -27.67 17.66
CA ARG A 9 27.14 -27.21 16.27
C ARG A 9 25.73 -27.07 15.69
N VAL A 10 24.82 -27.97 16.06
CA VAL A 10 23.41 -27.86 15.64
C VAL A 10 22.76 -26.68 16.32
N VAL A 11 22.99 -26.44 17.59
CA VAL A 11 22.50 -25.27 18.33
C VAL A 11 23.05 -23.97 17.73
N ASP A 12 24.34 -23.90 17.42
CA ASP A 12 24.96 -22.74 16.76
C ASP A 12 24.29 -22.44 15.41
N PHE A 13 23.97 -23.47 14.62
CA PHE A 13 23.23 -23.29 13.39
C PHE A 13 21.79 -22.81 13.64
N LEU A 14 21.06 -23.44 14.56
CA LEU A 14 19.69 -23.08 14.88
C LEU A 14 19.58 -21.64 15.41
N LYS A 15 20.52 -21.20 16.23
CA LYS A 15 20.58 -19.84 16.76
C LYS A 15 20.72 -18.75 15.70
N GLN A 16 21.17 -19.08 14.51
CA GLN A 16 21.25 -18.15 13.38
C GLN A 16 19.91 -18.00 12.65
N HIS A 17 18.92 -18.84 12.96
CA HIS A 17 17.65 -18.90 12.24
C HIS A 17 16.45 -18.79 13.19
N PRO A 18 15.44 -17.93 12.85
CA PRO A 18 14.19 -17.95 13.59
C PRO A 18 13.42 -19.27 13.32
N PRO A 19 12.60 -19.73 14.28
CA PRO A 19 12.30 -19.13 15.59
C PRO A 19 13.34 -19.43 16.68
N PHE A 20 14.33 -20.25 16.38
CA PHE A 20 15.29 -20.82 17.34
C PHE A 20 16.21 -19.76 17.95
N ASN A 21 16.45 -18.64 17.24
CA ASN A 21 17.26 -17.53 17.74
C ASN A 21 16.68 -16.88 19.02
N SER A 22 15.36 -17.01 19.23
CA SER A 22 14.66 -16.48 20.41
C SER A 22 14.58 -17.44 21.59
N ILE A 23 15.01 -18.72 21.42
CA ILE A 23 14.98 -19.76 22.45
C ILE A 23 16.31 -19.79 23.18
N GLU A 24 16.32 -19.93 24.50
CA GLU A 24 17.56 -20.04 25.27
C GLU A 24 18.36 -21.29 24.94
N GLU A 25 19.69 -21.20 25.03
CA GLU A 25 20.62 -22.27 24.65
C GLU A 25 20.39 -23.59 25.39
N PRO A 26 20.10 -23.61 26.71
CA PRO A 26 19.82 -24.87 27.41
C PRO A 26 18.60 -25.63 26.88
N ASP A 27 17.55 -24.91 26.52
CA ASP A 27 16.33 -25.51 25.97
C ASP A 27 16.55 -26.01 24.55
N LEU A 28 17.33 -25.28 23.73
CA LEU A 28 17.75 -25.76 22.41
C LEU A 28 18.61 -27.00 22.48
N LEU A 29 19.55 -27.05 23.43
CA LEU A 29 20.37 -28.26 23.66
C LEU A 29 19.49 -29.46 24.04
N ALA A 30 18.49 -29.26 24.88
CA ALA A 30 17.55 -30.30 25.27
C ALA A 30 16.77 -30.81 24.05
N LEU A 31 16.25 -29.91 23.20
CA LEU A 31 15.53 -30.23 21.97
C LEU A 31 16.43 -30.98 20.98
N VAL A 32 17.65 -30.49 20.74
CA VAL A 32 18.61 -31.09 19.79
C VAL A 32 19.11 -32.43 20.27
N SER A 33 19.24 -32.67 21.59
CA SER A 33 19.71 -33.94 22.15
C SER A 33 18.84 -35.16 21.78
N ARG A 34 17.55 -34.91 21.47
CA ARG A 34 16.57 -35.92 21.01
C ARG A 34 16.36 -35.88 19.51
N GLY A 35 16.87 -34.83 18.84
CA GLY A 35 16.80 -34.67 17.39
C GLY A 35 17.68 -35.67 16.64
N ARG A 36 17.46 -35.73 15.34
CA ARG A 36 18.23 -36.60 14.42
C ARG A 36 18.64 -35.78 13.21
N VAL A 37 19.80 -36.12 12.64
CA VAL A 37 20.19 -35.67 11.30
C VAL A 37 19.68 -36.67 10.30
N LYS A 38 18.94 -36.21 9.28
CA LYS A 38 18.47 -37.04 8.18
C LYS A 38 19.01 -36.50 6.86
N PHE A 39 19.29 -37.43 5.96
CA PHE A 39 19.66 -37.14 4.59
C PHE A 39 18.55 -37.61 3.66
N HIS A 40 18.22 -36.79 2.68
CA HIS A 40 17.29 -37.11 1.61
C HIS A 40 17.99 -36.88 0.28
N GLU A 41 17.87 -37.86 -0.61
CA GLU A 41 18.39 -37.77 -1.98
C GLU A 41 17.53 -36.79 -2.80
N SER A 42 18.08 -36.35 -3.94
CA SER A 42 17.33 -35.55 -4.90
C SER A 42 16.07 -36.28 -5.35
N ASP A 43 14.95 -35.52 -5.49
CA ASP A 43 13.62 -36.03 -5.87
C ASP A 43 12.89 -36.87 -4.81
N GLU A 44 13.40 -37.00 -3.57
CA GLU A 44 12.75 -37.71 -2.47
C GLU A 44 11.68 -36.82 -1.80
N PHE A 45 10.54 -37.45 -1.40
CA PHE A 45 9.48 -36.74 -0.67
C PHE A 45 9.73 -36.77 0.85
N LEU A 46 9.68 -35.62 1.49
CA LEU A 46 9.73 -35.45 2.93
C LEU A 46 8.34 -35.60 3.57
N CYS A 47 7.29 -35.17 2.88
CA CYS A 47 5.89 -35.35 3.25
C CYS A 47 4.98 -35.24 2.03
N TRP A 48 3.75 -35.73 2.16
CA TRP A 48 2.72 -35.72 1.13
C TRP A 48 1.55 -34.83 1.56
N GLN A 49 0.95 -34.13 0.61
CA GLN A 49 -0.28 -33.37 0.83
C GLN A 49 -1.39 -34.31 1.33
N ASN A 50 -2.19 -33.80 2.29
CA ASN A 50 -3.22 -34.57 2.98
C ASN A 50 -2.72 -35.82 3.75
N GLY A 51 -1.41 -36.06 3.77
CA GLY A 51 -0.80 -37.09 4.59
C GLY A 51 -0.69 -36.68 6.06
N ALA A 52 -0.56 -37.69 6.95
CA ALA A 52 -0.29 -37.44 8.35
C ALA A 52 1.07 -36.77 8.54
N TYR A 53 1.15 -35.84 9.49
CA TYR A 53 2.41 -35.22 9.83
C TYR A 53 3.44 -36.20 10.36
N SER A 54 4.69 -36.03 9.94
CA SER A 54 5.84 -36.66 10.60
C SER A 54 5.86 -36.29 12.10
N PRO A 55 6.29 -37.17 13.01
CA PRO A 55 6.51 -36.81 14.42
C PRO A 55 7.56 -35.70 14.59
N TYR A 56 8.31 -35.40 13.52
CA TYR A 56 9.37 -34.39 13.51
C TYR A 56 8.98 -33.15 12.70
N ILE A 57 9.46 -31.99 13.12
CA ILE A 57 9.66 -30.83 12.25
C ILE A 57 11.05 -30.95 11.62
N PHE A 58 11.19 -30.55 10.37
CA PHE A 58 12.47 -30.65 9.66
C PHE A 58 13.05 -29.25 9.43
N VAL A 59 14.25 -28.99 9.93
CA VAL A 59 15.01 -27.77 9.66
C VAL A 59 16.07 -28.09 8.61
N ILE A 60 16.01 -27.44 7.46
CA ILE A 60 16.96 -27.68 6.36
C ILE A 60 18.31 -27.11 6.75
N GLN A 61 19.33 -27.95 6.76
CA GLN A 61 20.71 -27.54 7.00
C GLN A 61 21.43 -27.24 5.68
N GLN A 62 21.20 -28.08 4.67
CA GLN A 62 21.81 -27.97 3.35
C GLN A 62 20.84 -28.47 2.28
N GLY A 63 20.92 -27.91 1.06
CA GLY A 63 20.06 -28.24 -0.06
C GLY A 63 18.78 -27.40 -0.13
N SER A 64 17.84 -27.82 -0.97
CA SER A 64 16.55 -27.14 -1.14
C SER A 64 15.40 -28.13 -1.34
N VAL A 65 14.20 -27.75 -0.88
CA VAL A 65 12.98 -28.54 -0.91
C VAL A 65 11.86 -27.72 -1.53
N SER A 66 11.20 -28.24 -2.56
CA SER A 66 10.02 -27.67 -3.19
C SER A 66 8.75 -28.13 -2.48
N LEU A 67 7.85 -27.22 -2.20
CA LEU A 67 6.51 -27.48 -1.66
C LEU A 67 5.49 -27.39 -2.80
N TRP A 68 4.75 -28.49 -3.00
CA TRP A 68 3.76 -28.61 -4.07
C TRP A 68 2.36 -28.77 -3.49
N GLU A 69 1.41 -28.08 -4.08
CA GLU A 69 -0.01 -28.18 -3.73
C GLU A 69 -0.79 -28.67 -4.95
N GLU A 70 -1.55 -29.75 -4.78
CA GLU A 70 -2.46 -30.25 -5.80
C GLU A 70 -3.84 -29.60 -5.61
N GLY A 71 -4.29 -28.88 -6.65
CA GLY A 71 -5.61 -28.27 -6.73
C GLY A 71 -6.15 -28.39 -8.16
N ASP A 72 -7.45 -28.69 -8.32
CA ASP A 72 -8.12 -28.82 -9.63
C ASP A 72 -7.43 -29.80 -10.60
N GLY A 73 -6.81 -30.84 -10.07
CA GLY A 73 -6.10 -31.89 -10.85
C GLY A 73 -4.77 -31.43 -11.45
N LYS A 74 -4.18 -30.36 -10.94
CA LYS A 74 -2.84 -29.88 -11.30
C LYS A 74 -2.00 -29.65 -10.07
N GLU A 75 -0.71 -29.98 -10.17
CA GLU A 75 0.29 -29.64 -9.16
C GLU A 75 0.79 -28.20 -9.38
N HIS A 76 0.74 -27.41 -8.32
CA HIS A 76 1.27 -26.04 -8.30
C HIS A 76 2.43 -25.96 -7.32
N LEU A 77 3.56 -25.42 -7.76
CA LEU A 77 4.67 -25.11 -6.89
C LEU A 77 4.28 -23.96 -5.96
N ARG A 78 4.12 -24.26 -4.67
CA ARG A 78 3.74 -23.30 -3.63
C ARG A 78 4.94 -22.51 -3.12
N ASP A 79 6.06 -23.20 -2.83
CA ASP A 79 7.24 -22.60 -2.21
C ASP A 79 8.50 -23.43 -2.49
N VAL A 80 9.68 -22.81 -2.31
CA VAL A 80 10.98 -23.50 -2.31
C VAL A 80 11.73 -23.10 -1.06
N ARG A 81 11.98 -24.06 -0.18
CA ARG A 81 12.66 -23.86 1.10
C ARG A 81 14.13 -24.26 1.03
N GLY A 82 14.98 -23.49 1.70
CA GLY A 82 16.43 -23.67 1.75
C GLY A 82 16.99 -23.71 3.18
N PRO A 83 18.33 -23.63 3.37
CA PRO A 83 18.97 -23.74 4.67
C PRO A 83 18.39 -22.78 5.73
N GLY A 84 18.02 -23.35 6.89
CA GLY A 84 17.35 -22.65 8.02
C GLY A 84 15.84 -22.60 7.92
N ASP A 85 15.20 -23.00 6.80
CA ASP A 85 13.74 -23.10 6.71
C ASP A 85 13.25 -24.37 7.39
N ILE A 86 11.96 -24.35 7.78
CA ILE A 86 11.32 -25.40 8.56
C ILE A 86 10.17 -25.98 7.75
N ILE A 87 10.04 -27.32 7.74
CA ILE A 87 8.94 -28.06 7.13
C ILE A 87 8.14 -28.73 8.25
N GLY A 88 6.80 -28.67 8.19
CA GLY A 88 5.91 -29.35 9.13
C GLY A 88 5.53 -28.52 10.36
N ILE A 89 5.76 -27.21 10.36
CA ILE A 89 5.33 -26.31 11.47
C ILE A 89 3.83 -26.00 11.42
N GLU A 90 3.17 -26.23 10.31
CA GLU A 90 1.75 -26.00 10.08
C GLU A 90 0.86 -26.85 11.02
N ARG A 91 1.41 -27.93 11.55
CA ARG A 91 0.76 -28.78 12.56
C ARG A 91 0.38 -28.03 13.85
N PHE A 92 1.15 -27.00 14.21
CA PHE A 92 0.93 -26.21 15.43
C PHE A 92 -0.23 -25.21 15.31
N LEU A 93 -0.85 -25.11 14.12
CA LEU A 93 -2.07 -24.34 13.86
C LEU A 93 -3.36 -25.16 13.94
N GLY A 94 -3.28 -26.39 14.39
CA GLY A 94 -4.44 -27.30 14.53
C GLY A 94 -4.82 -28.03 13.23
N SER A 95 -4.04 -27.93 12.17
CA SER A 95 -4.21 -28.77 10.99
C SER A 95 -3.89 -30.25 11.32
N GLN A 96 -4.73 -31.16 10.84
CA GLN A 96 -4.53 -32.61 11.07
C GLN A 96 -3.68 -33.29 10.00
N SER A 97 -3.45 -32.65 8.86
CA SER A 97 -2.70 -33.18 7.72
C SER A 97 -1.86 -32.10 7.05
N SER A 98 -0.81 -32.51 6.33
CA SER A 98 0.05 -31.57 5.59
C SER A 98 -0.72 -30.85 4.47
N PRO A 99 -0.65 -29.54 4.36
CA PRO A 99 -1.32 -28.79 3.30
C PRO A 99 -0.59 -28.89 1.94
N TYR A 100 0.59 -29.48 1.89
CA TYR A 100 1.42 -29.61 0.69
C TYR A 100 2.22 -30.91 0.69
N SER A 101 2.72 -31.29 -0.48
CA SER A 101 3.79 -32.26 -0.66
C SER A 101 5.14 -31.54 -0.66
N ALA A 102 6.11 -32.04 0.11
CA ALA A 102 7.47 -31.49 0.15
C ALA A 102 8.45 -32.45 -0.52
N LYS A 103 9.15 -31.99 -1.58
CA LYS A 103 10.06 -32.79 -2.41
C LYS A 103 11.43 -32.11 -2.50
N SER A 104 12.50 -32.90 -2.29
CA SER A 104 13.87 -32.41 -2.41
C SER A 104 14.24 -32.07 -3.86
N ASN A 105 14.88 -30.91 -4.10
CA ASN A 105 15.37 -30.51 -5.43
C ASN A 105 16.83 -30.93 -5.68
N SER A 106 17.53 -31.28 -4.60
CA SER A 106 18.93 -31.70 -4.57
C SER A 106 19.10 -32.61 -3.35
N ASP A 107 20.27 -33.13 -3.13
CA ASP A 107 20.60 -33.79 -1.87
C ASP A 107 20.41 -32.80 -0.70
N VAL A 108 19.62 -33.23 0.30
CA VAL A 108 19.18 -32.38 1.41
C VAL A 108 19.59 -32.99 2.74
N VAL A 109 20.21 -32.18 3.59
CA VAL A 109 20.46 -32.52 4.99
C VAL A 109 19.48 -31.75 5.86
N VAL A 110 18.74 -32.47 6.73
CA VAL A 110 17.79 -31.84 7.65
C VAL A 110 18.06 -32.21 9.10
N TYR A 111 17.82 -31.28 10.01
CA TYR A 111 17.68 -31.59 11.44
C TYR A 111 16.21 -31.92 11.71
N ALA A 112 15.94 -33.20 12.04
CA ALA A 112 14.62 -33.67 12.43
C ALA A 112 14.47 -33.51 13.95
N LEU A 113 13.72 -32.50 14.38
CA LEU A 113 13.46 -32.17 15.77
C LEU A 113 12.08 -32.69 16.18
N ASP A 114 11.97 -33.30 17.36
CA ASP A 114 10.69 -33.85 17.82
C ASP A 114 9.67 -32.73 18.04
N ALA A 115 8.53 -32.85 17.40
CA ALA A 115 7.48 -31.83 17.47
C ALA A 115 6.84 -31.75 18.87
N GLN A 116 6.77 -32.87 19.60
CA GLN A 116 6.25 -32.89 20.99
C GLN A 116 7.20 -32.18 21.96
N ASP A 117 8.51 -32.22 21.71
CA ASP A 117 9.48 -31.48 22.50
C ASP A 117 9.55 -29.98 22.12
N PHE A 118 9.20 -29.64 20.88
CA PHE A 118 9.20 -28.25 20.40
C PHE A 118 7.94 -27.47 20.83
N GLU A 119 6.80 -28.11 20.88
CA GLU A 119 5.51 -27.49 21.21
C GLU A 119 5.50 -26.75 22.57
N PRO A 120 6.04 -27.33 23.68
CA PRO A 120 6.14 -26.62 24.96
C PRO A 120 7.03 -25.37 24.90
N LEU A 121 8.03 -25.34 24.00
CA LEU A 121 8.90 -24.19 23.82
C LEU A 121 8.15 -23.02 23.19
N LEU A 122 7.17 -23.29 22.32
CA LEU A 122 6.31 -22.23 21.76
C LEU A 122 5.48 -21.53 22.87
N ALA A 123 5.03 -22.29 23.87
CA ALA A 123 4.34 -21.68 25.02
C ALA A 123 5.28 -20.89 25.92
N LYS A 124 6.55 -21.33 26.07
CA LYS A 124 7.58 -20.67 26.90
C LYS A 124 8.16 -19.42 26.24
N TYR A 125 8.30 -19.41 24.88
CA TYR A 125 8.94 -18.36 24.10
C TYR A 125 7.95 -17.69 23.15
N PRO A 126 7.30 -16.57 23.53
CA PRO A 126 6.29 -15.89 22.73
C PRO A 126 6.78 -15.43 21.35
N GLN A 127 8.06 -15.12 21.20
CA GLN A 127 8.66 -14.74 19.91
C GLN A 127 8.75 -15.94 18.96
N ALA A 128 9.11 -17.12 19.48
CA ALA A 128 9.12 -18.36 18.70
C ALA A 128 7.70 -18.76 18.27
N LYS A 129 6.71 -18.61 19.18
CA LYS A 129 5.31 -18.86 18.85
C LYS A 129 4.81 -17.94 17.73
N ARG A 130 5.06 -16.64 17.84
CA ARG A 130 4.68 -15.66 16.80
C ARG A 130 5.27 -16.00 15.43
N TYR A 131 6.54 -16.42 15.40
CA TYR A 131 7.17 -16.86 14.17
C TYR A 131 6.43 -18.06 13.55
N VAL A 132 6.11 -19.08 14.36
CA VAL A 132 5.39 -20.27 13.89
C VAL A 132 3.99 -19.91 13.43
N ASP A 133 3.24 -19.12 14.20
CA ASP A 133 1.88 -18.68 13.85
C ASP A 133 1.90 -17.92 12.51
N ALA A 134 2.86 -17.03 12.31
CA ALA A 134 3.04 -16.28 11.06
C ALA A 134 3.40 -17.16 9.86
N HIS A 135 4.24 -18.16 10.03
CA HIS A 135 4.75 -18.99 8.92
C HIS A 135 3.90 -20.19 8.59
N ALA A 136 3.14 -20.68 9.56
CA ALA A 136 2.28 -21.81 9.37
C ALA A 136 0.92 -21.44 8.75
N THR A 137 0.43 -20.20 8.95
CA THR A 137 -0.74 -19.64 8.23
C THR A 137 -0.43 -19.19 6.82
N ALA A 138 0.84 -19.02 6.50
CA ALA A 138 1.24 -18.52 5.20
C ALA A 138 1.26 -19.60 4.13
N GLY A 139 0.19 -19.67 3.40
CA GLY A 139 0.30 -19.62 1.96
C GLY A 139 0.83 -18.24 1.55
N GLY A 140 1.99 -17.84 2.09
CA GLY A 140 2.83 -16.77 1.56
C GLY A 140 2.43 -15.31 1.79
N VAL A 141 1.74 -14.92 2.87
CA VAL A 141 1.56 -13.50 3.21
C VAL A 141 1.76 -13.27 4.70
N TYR A 142 2.55 -12.26 5.02
CA TYR A 142 2.84 -11.77 6.37
C TYR A 142 1.58 -11.63 7.23
N HIS A 143 1.47 -12.44 8.28
CA HIS A 143 0.58 -12.16 9.40
C HIS A 143 1.40 -12.28 10.68
N ASP A 144 1.92 -11.16 11.15
CA ASP A 144 2.46 -11.05 12.50
C ASP A 144 1.29 -10.81 13.47
N ALA A 145 0.78 -11.88 14.08
CA ALA A 145 -0.38 -11.84 14.99
C ALA A 145 -0.13 -11.04 16.29
N ALA A 146 1.01 -10.38 16.43
CA ALA A 146 1.34 -9.59 17.63
C ALA A 146 1.09 -8.09 17.49
N GLN A 147 0.91 -7.61 16.26
CA GLN A 147 0.44 -6.27 15.96
C GLN A 147 -0.60 -6.38 14.86
N GLN A 148 -1.87 -6.65 15.23
CA GLN A 148 -2.95 -6.31 14.32
C GLN A 148 -2.74 -4.85 13.94
N GLY A 149 -2.29 -4.64 12.70
CA GLY A 149 -2.08 -3.30 12.18
C GLY A 149 -3.36 -2.50 12.33
N VAL A 150 -3.26 -1.19 12.44
CA VAL A 150 -4.44 -0.31 12.56
C VAL A 150 -5.43 -0.54 11.42
N HIS A 151 -4.96 -0.97 10.26
CA HIS A 151 -5.78 -1.29 9.09
C HIS A 151 -6.60 -2.59 9.23
N GLU A 152 -6.27 -3.50 10.16
CA GLU A 152 -7.03 -4.72 10.45
C GLU A 152 -8.08 -4.53 11.55
N LYS A 153 -7.99 -3.46 12.36
CA LYS A 153 -8.98 -3.16 13.40
C LYS A 153 -10.23 -2.57 12.78
N PHE A 154 -11.36 -3.17 13.08
CA PHE A 154 -12.65 -2.64 12.64
C PHE A 154 -13.15 -1.54 13.59
N VAL A 155 -13.77 -0.52 13.01
CA VAL A 155 -14.30 0.62 13.77
C VAL A 155 -15.38 0.20 14.77
N ALA A 156 -16.12 -0.87 14.49
CA ALA A 156 -17.09 -1.44 15.43
C ALA A 156 -16.47 -1.92 16.75
N GLU A 157 -15.18 -2.30 16.75
CA GLU A 157 -14.47 -2.73 17.96
C GLU A 157 -14.23 -1.59 18.94
N LEU A 158 -14.06 -0.38 18.42
CA LEU A 158 -13.91 0.84 19.20
C LEU A 158 -15.25 1.34 19.75
N ALA A 159 -16.37 0.80 19.24
CA ALA A 159 -17.72 1.30 19.46
C ALA A 159 -18.54 0.48 20.49
N ARG A 160 -17.95 -0.47 21.21
CA ARG A 160 -18.67 -1.56 21.90
C ARG A 160 -19.65 -1.14 23.00
N ASP A 161 -19.59 0.06 23.61
CA ASP A 161 -20.30 0.32 24.88
C ASP A 161 -21.14 1.60 24.99
N ALA A 162 -21.49 2.31 23.91
CA ALA A 162 -22.28 3.54 24.03
C ALA A 162 -23.46 3.59 23.05
N ALA A 163 -24.63 3.97 23.57
CA ALA A 163 -25.79 4.29 22.74
C ALA A 163 -25.51 5.44 21.77
N PRO A 164 -26.17 5.47 20.58
CA PRO A 164 -25.97 6.54 19.60
C PRO A 164 -26.42 7.88 20.20
N LEU A 165 -25.49 8.86 20.24
CA LEU A 165 -25.83 10.20 20.68
C LEU A 165 -26.38 10.98 19.50
N SER A 166 -27.68 11.19 19.51
CA SER A 166 -28.40 11.91 18.46
C SER A 166 -29.52 12.78 19.06
N CYS A 167 -29.92 13.80 18.32
CA CYS A 167 -31.11 14.59 18.60
C CYS A 167 -31.99 14.69 17.34
N SER A 168 -33.27 15.04 17.51
CA SER A 168 -34.09 15.38 16.35
C SER A 168 -33.58 16.68 15.69
N ALA A 169 -33.58 16.74 14.38
CA ALA A 169 -33.28 17.97 13.64
C ALA A 169 -34.25 19.10 14.01
N GLU A 170 -35.44 18.76 14.49
CA GLU A 170 -36.49 19.68 14.93
C GLU A 170 -36.34 20.13 16.39
N SER A 171 -35.47 19.48 17.18
CA SER A 171 -35.14 19.91 18.55
C SER A 171 -34.54 21.30 18.58
N THR A 172 -34.72 21.98 19.70
CA THR A 172 -34.05 23.31 19.86
C THR A 172 -32.56 23.16 20.06
N VAL A 173 -31.81 24.17 19.66
CA VAL A 173 -30.34 24.21 19.86
C VAL A 173 -29.99 24.07 21.35
N ALA A 174 -30.80 24.63 22.25
CA ALA A 174 -30.61 24.56 23.70
C ALA A 174 -30.72 23.10 24.22
N GLU A 175 -31.70 22.33 23.74
CA GLU A 175 -31.88 20.92 24.09
C GLU A 175 -30.69 20.09 23.58
N ALA A 176 -30.26 20.29 22.33
CA ALA A 176 -29.12 19.60 21.77
C ALA A 176 -27.82 19.94 22.54
N ALA A 177 -27.58 21.19 22.88
CA ALA A 177 -26.44 21.63 23.70
C ALA A 177 -26.45 21.00 25.10
N GLN A 178 -27.64 20.82 25.71
CA GLN A 178 -27.77 20.15 27.01
C GLN A 178 -27.44 18.64 26.91
N LEU A 179 -27.85 17.98 25.84
CA LEU A 179 -27.47 16.58 25.54
C LEU A 179 -25.96 16.45 25.35
N MET A 180 -25.35 17.32 24.56
CA MET A 180 -23.90 17.34 24.35
C MET A 180 -23.14 17.52 25.67
N ARG A 181 -23.57 18.47 26.50
CA ARG A 181 -22.97 18.70 27.82
C ARG A 181 -23.08 17.48 28.73
N THR A 182 -24.26 16.84 28.77
CA THR A 182 -24.51 15.67 29.62
C THR A 182 -23.68 14.45 29.18
N ALA A 183 -23.51 14.29 27.87
CA ALA A 183 -22.71 13.22 27.27
C ALA A 183 -21.20 13.56 27.19
N ASN A 184 -20.80 14.78 27.59
CA ASN A 184 -19.44 15.29 27.52
C ASN A 184 -18.82 15.11 26.10
N THR A 185 -19.53 15.56 25.06
CA THR A 185 -19.13 15.46 23.66
C THR A 185 -19.15 16.82 22.97
N ASP A 186 -18.28 16.97 21.95
CA ASP A 186 -18.18 18.19 21.15
C ASP A 186 -19.12 18.18 19.93
N ALA A 187 -19.86 17.10 19.70
CA ALA A 187 -20.79 17.03 18.58
C ALA A 187 -21.95 16.06 18.87
N ILE A 188 -23.08 16.30 18.18
CA ILE A 188 -24.26 15.43 18.20
C ILE A 188 -24.83 15.28 16.79
N ALA A 189 -25.24 14.06 16.44
CA ALA A 189 -25.88 13.79 15.16
C ALA A 189 -27.33 14.27 15.15
N ALA A 190 -27.71 15.02 14.13
CA ALA A 190 -29.09 15.44 13.90
C ALA A 190 -29.79 14.42 13.00
N ILE A 191 -30.90 13.84 13.48
CA ILE A 191 -31.65 12.81 12.76
C ILE A 191 -33.10 13.24 12.53
N ARG A 192 -33.72 12.67 11.47
CA ARG A 192 -35.16 12.74 11.25
C ARG A 192 -35.67 11.32 11.03
N GLY A 193 -36.39 10.78 12.00
CA GLY A 193 -36.63 9.36 12.09
C GLY A 193 -35.34 8.59 12.28
N GLU A 194 -35.02 7.66 11.39
CA GLU A 194 -33.73 6.91 11.38
C GLU A 194 -32.67 7.55 10.48
N SER A 195 -33.02 8.57 9.68
CA SER A 195 -32.13 9.19 8.69
C SER A 195 -31.27 10.28 9.29
N LEU A 196 -29.95 10.17 9.09
CA LEU A 196 -28.96 11.19 9.45
C LEU A 196 -29.14 12.43 8.55
N GLN A 197 -29.40 13.60 9.14
CA GLN A 197 -29.63 14.85 8.41
C GLN A 197 -28.42 15.77 8.45
N GLY A 198 -27.68 15.80 9.56
CA GLY A 198 -26.56 16.70 9.74
C GLY A 198 -25.79 16.42 11.02
N LEU A 199 -24.80 17.27 11.27
CA LEU A 199 -23.97 17.29 12.46
C LEU A 199 -24.04 18.65 13.12
N LEU A 200 -24.36 18.70 14.41
CA LEU A 200 -24.24 19.90 15.22
C LEU A 200 -22.98 19.80 16.08
N THR A 201 -22.06 20.76 15.94
CA THR A 201 -20.82 20.80 16.72
C THR A 201 -20.85 21.93 17.77
N ALA A 202 -19.98 21.84 18.76
CA ALA A 202 -19.79 22.93 19.75
C ALA A 202 -19.43 24.25 19.06
N ARG A 203 -18.70 24.19 17.94
CA ARG A 203 -18.35 25.38 17.15
C ARG A 203 -19.58 26.04 16.52
N ASP A 204 -20.51 25.25 15.99
CA ASP A 204 -21.75 25.78 15.42
C ASP A 204 -22.59 26.51 16.48
N ILE A 205 -22.63 25.92 17.70
CA ILE A 205 -23.32 26.52 18.84
C ILE A 205 -22.65 27.87 19.25
N VAL A 206 -21.30 27.93 19.28
CA VAL A 206 -20.55 29.15 19.57
C VAL A 206 -20.85 30.21 18.52
N THR A 207 -20.86 29.86 17.24
CA THR A 207 -21.20 30.78 16.14
C THR A 207 -22.63 31.28 16.29
N TRP A 208 -23.58 30.36 16.54
CA TRP A 208 -24.98 30.73 16.77
C TRP A 208 -25.19 31.71 17.95
N VAL A 209 -24.46 31.49 19.04
CA VAL A 209 -24.50 32.44 20.20
C VAL A 209 -23.93 33.80 19.81
N ALA A 210 -22.80 33.82 19.08
CA ALA A 210 -22.14 35.04 18.64
C ALA A 210 -23.03 35.88 17.70
N ASP A 211 -23.82 35.22 16.87
CA ASP A 211 -24.75 35.83 15.91
C ASP A 211 -26.10 36.24 16.56
N GLY A 212 -26.25 36.07 17.87
CA GLY A 212 -27.48 36.46 18.60
C GLY A 212 -28.66 35.50 18.37
N GLY A 213 -28.37 34.19 18.21
CA GLY A 213 -29.36 33.15 17.92
C GLY A 213 -30.51 33.08 18.91
N SER A 214 -31.72 32.79 18.42
CA SER A 214 -32.95 32.68 19.20
C SER A 214 -33.06 31.34 19.93
N GLN A 215 -33.50 31.35 21.20
CA GLN A 215 -33.74 30.13 21.99
C GLN A 215 -34.75 29.16 21.36
N SER A 216 -35.63 29.63 20.49
CA SER A 216 -36.59 28.82 19.76
C SER A 216 -36.06 28.25 18.43
N GLN A 217 -34.82 28.53 18.06
CA GLN A 217 -34.22 28.07 16.81
C GLN A 217 -33.92 26.58 16.89
N THR A 218 -34.29 25.85 15.83
CA THR A 218 -34.07 24.42 15.74
C THR A 218 -32.69 24.05 15.21
N VAL A 219 -32.24 22.84 15.50
CA VAL A 219 -30.93 22.30 15.10
C VAL A 219 -30.76 22.34 13.58
N GLU A 220 -31.80 22.06 12.80
CA GLU A 220 -31.76 22.03 11.33
C GLU A 220 -31.33 23.35 10.69
N HIS A 221 -31.48 24.47 11.39
CA HIS A 221 -31.10 25.81 10.88
C HIS A 221 -29.63 26.14 11.07
N ILE A 222 -28.93 25.45 11.96
CA ILE A 222 -27.55 25.74 12.31
C ILE A 222 -26.59 24.56 12.15
N MET A 223 -27.11 23.32 12.00
CA MET A 223 -26.27 22.14 11.79
C MET A 223 -25.51 22.23 10.47
N GLY A 224 -24.31 21.68 10.48
CA GLY A 224 -23.53 21.42 9.27
C GLY A 224 -24.04 20.19 8.49
N PRO A 225 -23.45 19.91 7.34
CA PRO A 225 -23.79 18.73 6.54
C PRO A 225 -23.53 17.44 7.35
N PRO A 226 -24.15 16.30 6.95
CA PRO A 226 -23.87 15.03 7.61
C PRO A 226 -22.41 14.63 7.43
N PRO A 227 -21.77 14.07 8.49
CA PRO A 227 -20.42 13.54 8.37
C PRO A 227 -20.40 12.33 7.43
N PRO A 228 -19.24 11.91 6.92
CA PRO A 228 -19.13 10.71 6.12
C PRO A 228 -19.66 9.49 6.91
N THR A 229 -20.34 8.59 6.21
CA THR A 229 -20.90 7.37 6.80
C THR A 229 -20.00 6.18 6.50
N VAL A 230 -19.86 5.27 7.45
CA VAL A 230 -19.09 4.02 7.34
C VAL A 230 -19.86 2.85 7.90
N ALA A 231 -19.59 1.64 7.39
CA ALA A 231 -20.16 0.41 7.89
C ALA A 231 -19.37 -0.14 9.11
N PRO A 232 -19.96 -1.01 9.95
CA PRO A 232 -19.29 -1.58 11.12
C PRO A 232 -17.97 -2.31 10.83
N GLN A 233 -17.87 -2.93 9.66
CA GLN A 233 -16.69 -3.64 9.19
C GLN A 233 -15.64 -2.74 8.52
N THR A 234 -15.83 -1.42 8.51
CA THR A 234 -14.82 -0.48 7.98
C THR A 234 -13.60 -0.47 8.89
N SER A 235 -12.41 -0.49 8.31
CA SER A 235 -11.17 -0.40 9.08
C SER A 235 -11.01 0.98 9.73
N VAL A 236 -10.27 1.02 10.84
CA VAL A 236 -9.98 2.29 11.53
C VAL A 236 -9.21 3.25 10.62
N SER A 237 -8.31 2.74 9.79
CA SER A 237 -7.56 3.53 8.80
C SER A 237 -8.46 4.13 7.72
N ASP A 238 -9.44 3.37 7.22
CA ASP A 238 -10.41 3.89 6.24
C ASP A 238 -11.31 4.97 6.84
N CYS A 239 -11.63 4.88 8.14
CA CYS A 239 -12.34 5.95 8.84
C CYS A 239 -11.54 7.25 8.88
N VAL A 240 -10.22 7.17 9.15
CA VAL A 240 -9.32 8.34 9.09
C VAL A 240 -9.29 8.93 7.68
N LEU A 241 -9.22 8.10 6.64
CA LEU A 241 -9.25 8.57 5.26
C LEU A 241 -10.59 9.22 4.90
N ALA A 242 -11.73 8.64 5.35
CA ALA A 242 -13.05 9.22 5.14
C ALA A 242 -13.19 10.59 5.82
N MET A 243 -12.76 10.71 7.08
CA MET A 243 -12.73 11.99 7.81
C MET A 243 -11.84 13.02 7.08
N SER A 244 -10.65 12.60 6.65
CA SER A 244 -9.71 13.48 5.94
C SER A 244 -10.28 13.97 4.60
N ARG A 245 -10.90 13.11 3.80
CA ARG A 245 -11.51 13.48 2.51
C ARG A 245 -12.67 14.46 2.68
N ALA A 246 -13.50 14.26 3.72
CA ALA A 246 -14.63 15.13 4.03
C ALA A 246 -14.24 16.38 4.82
N ASN A 247 -12.97 16.55 5.18
CA ASN A 247 -12.49 17.59 6.12
C ASN A 247 -13.33 17.62 7.41
N SER A 248 -13.66 16.46 7.95
CA SER A 248 -14.49 16.28 9.14
C SER A 248 -13.68 15.61 10.26
N ASN A 249 -13.93 16.04 11.50
CA ASN A 249 -13.37 15.38 12.69
C ASN A 249 -14.28 14.22 13.18
N PHE A 250 -15.34 13.91 12.46
CA PHE A 250 -16.32 12.92 12.82
C PHE A 250 -16.66 12.03 11.65
N VAL A 251 -17.01 10.78 11.95
CA VAL A 251 -17.60 9.82 11.02
C VAL A 251 -18.82 9.17 11.69
N ALA A 252 -19.87 8.94 10.92
CA ALA A 252 -21.07 8.27 11.40
C ALA A 252 -21.01 6.78 11.08
N LEU A 253 -21.00 5.93 12.10
CA LEU A 253 -21.14 4.49 11.96
C LEU A 253 -22.62 4.16 11.72
N THR A 254 -22.93 3.54 10.59
CA THR A 254 -24.31 3.24 10.18
C THR A 254 -24.47 1.77 9.78
N SER A 255 -25.65 1.20 10.01
CA SER A 255 -26.07 -0.09 9.46
C SER A 255 -27.50 0.04 8.93
N ASP A 256 -27.71 -0.42 7.70
CA ASP A 256 -29.01 -0.35 7.00
C ASP A 256 -29.65 1.06 7.01
N GLY A 257 -28.78 2.10 6.99
CA GLY A 257 -29.19 3.50 7.01
C GLY A 257 -29.46 4.08 8.40
N ALA A 258 -29.48 3.27 9.45
CA ALA A 258 -29.65 3.71 10.84
C ALA A 258 -28.30 4.09 11.46
N LEU A 259 -28.28 5.19 12.22
CA LEU A 259 -27.09 5.63 12.96
C LEU A 259 -26.84 4.70 14.14
N LEU A 260 -25.68 4.05 14.17
CA LEU A 260 -25.23 3.25 15.30
C LEU A 260 -24.40 4.08 16.28
N ARG A 261 -23.51 4.92 15.78
CA ARG A 261 -22.64 5.79 16.60
C ARG A 261 -22.03 6.92 15.79
N LEU A 262 -21.76 8.04 16.46
CA LEU A 262 -20.86 9.08 15.98
C LEU A 262 -19.47 8.84 16.57
N ILE A 263 -18.45 8.74 15.72
CA ILE A 263 -17.06 8.48 16.10
C ILE A 263 -16.26 9.73 15.83
N SER A 264 -15.52 10.19 16.82
CA SER A 264 -14.63 11.34 16.70
C SER A 264 -13.20 10.93 16.35
N ALA A 265 -12.42 11.89 15.87
CA ALA A 265 -10.98 11.71 15.67
C ALA A 265 -10.23 11.31 16.97
N ALA A 266 -10.73 11.75 18.13
CA ALA A 266 -10.17 11.39 19.43
C ALA A 266 -10.41 9.91 19.77
N ASP A 267 -11.54 9.34 19.36
CA ASP A 267 -11.86 7.92 19.58
C ASP A 267 -10.90 7.00 18.78
N LEU A 268 -10.36 7.50 17.66
CA LEU A 268 -9.42 6.74 16.81
C LEU A 268 -7.96 6.85 17.28
N GLN A 269 -7.63 7.90 18.05
CA GLN A 269 -6.25 8.17 18.48
C GLN A 269 -5.56 6.99 19.18
N PRO A 270 -6.18 6.22 20.08
CA PRO A 270 -5.51 5.10 20.76
C PRO A 270 -5.02 4.01 19.80
N ALA A 271 -5.55 3.95 18.58
CA ALA A 271 -5.15 2.96 17.59
C ALA A 271 -3.81 3.29 16.91
N PHE A 272 -3.42 4.58 16.85
CA PHE A 272 -2.29 5.05 16.04
C PHE A 272 -1.08 5.53 16.83
N GLY A 273 -1.16 5.69 18.16
CA GLY A 273 -0.11 6.33 18.95
C GLY A 273 -0.04 7.85 18.76
N ASP A 274 0.17 8.35 17.53
CA ASP A 274 -0.01 9.76 17.13
C ASP A 274 -1.35 9.94 16.38
N ASN A 275 -1.88 11.15 16.36
CA ASN A 275 -3.15 11.44 15.70
C ASN A 275 -2.94 11.88 14.24
N PRO A 276 -3.22 11.02 13.24
CA PRO A 276 -3.00 11.36 11.83
C PRO A 276 -3.83 12.56 11.36
N LEU A 277 -5.04 12.74 11.87
CA LEU A 277 -5.88 13.90 11.53
C LEU A 277 -5.36 15.20 12.15
N ALA A 278 -4.70 15.14 13.32
CA ALA A 278 -4.03 16.28 13.88
C ALA A 278 -2.86 16.74 13.00
N ILE A 279 -2.08 15.80 12.44
CA ILE A 279 -1.00 16.14 11.50
C ILE A 279 -1.55 16.93 10.31
N LEU A 280 -2.62 16.45 9.68
CA LEU A 280 -3.24 17.12 8.52
C LEU A 280 -3.81 18.49 8.89
N ARG A 281 -4.47 18.62 10.04
CA ARG A 281 -5.01 19.89 10.55
C ARG A 281 -3.90 20.89 10.85
N ASP A 282 -2.81 20.45 11.48
CA ASP A 282 -1.68 21.29 11.83
C ASP A 282 -0.97 21.80 10.56
N ILE A 283 -0.85 20.97 9.51
CA ILE A 283 -0.37 21.37 8.18
C ILE A 283 -1.26 22.46 7.58
N ALA A 284 -2.58 22.26 7.58
CA ALA A 284 -3.52 23.21 7.01
C ALA A 284 -3.50 24.59 7.72
N ASN A 285 -3.16 24.62 9.01
CA ASN A 285 -3.12 25.84 9.83
C ASN A 285 -1.70 26.43 9.99
N ALA A 286 -0.66 25.80 9.42
CA ALA A 286 0.71 26.28 9.55
C ALA A 286 0.87 27.69 8.97
N SER A 287 1.58 28.57 9.69
CA SER A 287 1.76 29.98 9.31
C SER A 287 3.10 30.28 8.62
N SER A 288 3.99 29.29 8.50
CA SER A 288 5.32 29.48 7.92
C SER A 288 5.84 28.18 7.28
N ILE A 289 6.80 28.31 6.36
CA ILE A 289 7.51 27.18 5.74
C ILE A 289 8.27 26.38 6.79
N GLU A 290 8.87 27.05 7.79
CA GLU A 290 9.58 26.37 8.88
C GLU A 290 8.64 25.45 9.70
N ALA A 291 7.41 25.92 10.00
CA ALA A 291 6.40 25.08 10.66
C ALA A 291 6.04 23.88 9.79
N LEU A 292 5.85 24.07 8.47
CA LEU A 292 5.56 22.99 7.53
C LEU A 292 6.70 21.98 7.43
N ARG A 293 7.96 22.43 7.48
CA ARG A 293 9.14 21.56 7.51
C ARG A 293 9.13 20.61 8.73
N LEU A 294 8.81 21.14 9.91
CA LEU A 294 8.70 20.33 11.13
C LEU A 294 7.54 19.33 11.05
N LEU A 295 6.41 19.75 10.51
CA LEU A 295 5.23 18.90 10.33
C LEU A 295 5.48 17.80 9.27
N HIS A 296 6.19 18.11 8.19
CA HIS A 296 6.62 17.11 7.21
C HIS A 296 7.53 16.05 7.84
N LYS A 297 8.50 16.48 8.67
CA LYS A 297 9.34 15.53 9.42
C LYS A 297 8.52 14.64 10.36
N ARG A 298 7.53 15.20 11.07
CA ARG A 298 6.62 14.45 11.95
C ARG A 298 5.77 13.45 11.14
N ALA A 299 5.23 13.88 10.00
CA ALA A 299 4.44 13.03 9.12
C ALA A 299 5.25 11.84 8.60
N ARG A 300 6.52 12.05 8.20
CA ARG A 300 7.42 10.98 7.77
C ARG A 300 7.76 10.00 8.89
N ALA A 301 7.97 10.48 10.10
CA ALA A 301 8.20 9.61 11.26
C ALA A 301 6.96 8.73 11.52
N PHE A 302 5.78 9.32 11.45
CA PHE A 302 4.51 8.59 11.57
C PHE A 302 4.36 7.53 10.46
N LEU A 303 4.61 7.87 9.19
CA LEU A 303 4.55 6.90 8.09
C LEU A 303 5.49 5.72 8.32
N LEU A 304 6.73 5.97 8.75
CA LEU A 304 7.71 4.92 9.01
C LEU A 304 7.29 4.02 10.19
N GLU A 305 6.72 4.60 11.24
CA GLU A 305 6.22 3.86 12.41
C GLU A 305 5.05 2.94 12.05
N GLN A 306 4.13 3.43 11.21
CA GLN A 306 2.95 2.66 10.80
C GLN A 306 3.24 1.67 9.66
N LEU A 307 4.41 1.76 9.01
CA LEU A 307 4.80 0.88 7.90
C LEU A 307 5.36 -0.45 8.45
N THR A 308 4.50 -1.28 9.00
CA THR A 308 4.85 -2.53 9.68
C THR A 308 4.89 -3.74 8.75
N GLU A 309 4.04 -3.75 7.72
CA GLU A 309 3.86 -4.87 6.80
C GLU A 309 3.37 -4.39 5.41
N PRO A 310 3.47 -5.23 4.35
CA PRO A 310 3.04 -4.84 3.01
C PRO A 310 1.57 -4.42 2.91
N ALA A 311 0.67 -5.03 3.69
CA ALA A 311 -0.76 -4.67 3.68
C ALA A 311 -1.02 -3.24 4.19
N SER A 312 -0.12 -2.67 5.03
CA SER A 312 -0.24 -1.30 5.51
C SER A 312 -0.07 -0.24 4.40
N VAL A 313 0.50 -0.62 3.25
CA VAL A 313 0.80 0.30 2.14
C VAL A 313 -0.45 0.97 1.59
N ASP A 314 -1.56 0.26 1.47
CA ASP A 314 -2.77 0.78 0.80
C ASP A 314 -3.29 2.05 1.50
N TRP A 315 -3.44 2.01 2.82
CA TRP A 315 -3.90 3.17 3.56
C TRP A 315 -2.81 4.22 3.77
N LEU A 316 -1.54 3.80 3.96
CA LEU A 316 -0.42 4.73 4.13
C LEU A 316 -0.14 5.53 2.86
N ALA A 317 -0.27 4.92 1.68
CA ALA A 317 -0.14 5.61 0.40
C ALA A 317 -1.24 6.67 0.23
N ALA A 318 -2.49 6.33 0.55
CA ALA A 318 -3.59 7.29 0.53
C ALA A 318 -3.41 8.40 1.58
N PHE A 319 -2.87 8.09 2.75
CA PHE A 319 -2.59 9.10 3.79
C PHE A 319 -1.40 9.99 3.41
N ALA A 320 -0.31 9.43 2.88
CA ALA A 320 0.83 10.20 2.36
C ALA A 320 0.40 11.15 1.23
N ASP A 321 -0.51 10.70 0.36
CA ASP A 321 -1.10 11.55 -0.66
C ASP A 321 -1.84 12.75 -0.06
N ARG A 322 -2.63 12.55 0.99
CA ARG A 322 -3.30 13.64 1.71
C ARG A 322 -2.32 14.61 2.34
N ILE A 323 -1.20 14.12 2.91
CA ILE A 323 -0.12 14.96 3.42
C ILE A 323 0.49 15.80 2.29
N ASN A 324 0.84 15.18 1.17
CA ASN A 324 1.46 15.85 0.02
C ASN A 324 0.54 16.96 -0.56
N ILE A 325 -0.76 16.66 -0.73
CA ILE A 325 -1.75 17.65 -1.17
C ILE A 325 -1.86 18.79 -0.16
N SER A 326 -2.01 18.49 1.13
CA SER A 326 -2.21 19.51 2.16
C SER A 326 -1.00 20.43 2.29
N LEU A 327 0.21 19.86 2.24
CA LEU A 327 1.48 20.59 2.28
C LEU A 327 1.64 21.49 1.05
N ALA A 328 1.53 20.94 -0.15
CA ALA A 328 1.67 21.68 -1.39
C ALA A 328 0.63 22.81 -1.50
N ARG A 329 -0.62 22.52 -1.16
CA ARG A 329 -1.69 23.52 -1.11
C ARG A 329 -1.37 24.64 -0.11
N ARG A 330 -0.93 24.30 1.11
CA ARG A 330 -0.62 25.30 2.13
C ARG A 330 0.55 26.19 1.73
N LEU A 331 1.57 25.63 1.07
CA LEU A 331 2.69 26.40 0.50
C LEU A 331 2.21 27.39 -0.57
N THR A 332 1.31 26.97 -1.47
CA THR A 332 0.75 27.88 -2.48
C THR A 332 -0.08 29.01 -1.86
N GLU A 333 -0.84 28.72 -0.79
CA GLU A 333 -1.59 29.73 -0.03
C GLU A 333 -0.66 30.74 0.66
N LEU A 334 0.40 30.28 1.32
CA LEU A 334 1.39 31.14 1.99
C LEU A 334 2.17 32.02 0.99
N ALA A 335 2.42 31.52 -0.21
CA ALA A 335 3.06 32.27 -1.30
C ALA A 335 2.11 33.27 -1.99
N GLY A 336 0.82 33.32 -1.63
CA GLY A 336 -0.17 34.18 -2.28
C GLY A 336 -0.55 33.75 -3.69
N ASN A 337 -0.23 32.50 -4.05
CA ASN A 337 -0.44 31.92 -5.39
C ASN A 337 -1.73 31.07 -5.48
N ALA A 338 -2.66 31.24 -4.54
CA ALA A 338 -3.95 30.59 -4.58
C ALA A 338 -4.82 31.21 -5.69
N SER A 339 -4.71 30.70 -6.92
CA SER A 339 -5.62 31.07 -8.00
C SER A 339 -6.76 30.07 -8.07
N GLU A 340 -8.00 30.55 -8.01
CA GLU A 340 -9.21 29.75 -8.18
C GLU A 340 -9.41 29.27 -9.63
N GLN A 341 -8.59 29.73 -10.56
CA GLN A 341 -8.71 29.44 -12.00
C GLN A 341 -7.74 28.35 -12.48
N TRP A 342 -6.94 27.80 -11.58
CA TRP A 342 -5.97 26.75 -11.90
C TRP A 342 -6.40 25.41 -11.33
N THR A 343 -6.09 24.32 -12.07
CA THR A 343 -6.11 22.97 -11.51
C THR A 343 -4.69 22.50 -11.28
N TRP A 344 -4.33 22.31 -10.05
CA TRP A 344 -3.09 21.65 -9.66
C TRP A 344 -3.26 20.15 -9.79
N CYS A 345 -2.37 19.52 -10.50
CA CYS A 345 -2.42 18.09 -10.77
C CYS A 345 -1.15 17.41 -10.28
N PHE A 346 -1.29 16.18 -9.85
CA PHE A 346 -0.18 15.25 -9.63
C PHE A 346 -0.09 14.29 -10.80
N TRP A 347 1.14 13.87 -11.15
CA TRP A 347 1.41 12.86 -12.16
C TRP A 347 2.45 11.86 -11.66
N GLY A 348 2.84 10.83 -12.42
CA GLY A 348 3.80 9.83 -12.00
C GLY A 348 3.39 9.09 -10.72
N ALA A 349 4.31 8.88 -9.78
CA ALA A 349 4.03 8.19 -8.52
C ALA A 349 3.02 8.96 -7.64
N ALA A 350 3.13 10.30 -7.57
CA ALA A 350 2.15 11.13 -6.87
C ALA A 350 0.77 11.07 -7.56
N GLY A 351 0.74 11.03 -8.89
CA GLY A 351 -0.49 10.85 -9.68
C GLY A 351 -1.20 9.53 -9.38
N ARG A 352 -0.47 8.45 -9.14
CA ARG A 352 -1.00 7.14 -8.80
C ARG A 352 -1.29 6.94 -7.32
N CYS A 353 -1.09 7.95 -6.46
CA CYS A 353 -1.16 7.84 -4.99
C CYS A 353 -0.18 6.80 -4.41
N GLU A 354 1.01 6.65 -5.00
CA GLU A 354 2.02 5.66 -4.64
C GLU A 354 3.29 6.28 -4.05
N LEU A 355 3.32 7.60 -3.85
CA LEU A 355 4.48 8.34 -3.35
C LEU A 355 4.56 8.28 -1.82
N LEU A 356 5.21 7.25 -1.28
CA LEU A 356 5.45 7.03 0.16
C LEU A 356 6.83 7.49 0.63
N VAL A 357 7.72 7.81 -0.30
CA VAL A 357 9.10 8.24 -0.02
C VAL A 357 9.19 9.76 0.11
N PRO A 358 10.27 10.30 0.70
CA PRO A 358 10.44 11.75 0.90
C PRO A 358 10.79 12.52 -0.39
N ALA A 359 10.39 12.03 -1.55
CA ALA A 359 10.60 12.70 -2.83
C ALA A 359 9.54 13.78 -3.07
N GLU A 360 9.93 14.84 -3.78
CA GLU A 360 9.02 15.88 -4.24
C GLU A 360 7.91 15.25 -5.09
N PRO A 361 6.60 15.56 -4.80
CA PRO A 361 5.53 15.09 -5.67
C PRO A 361 5.67 15.68 -7.08
N GLU A 362 5.38 14.87 -8.09
CA GLU A 362 5.40 15.30 -9.48
C GLU A 362 4.15 16.16 -9.76
N ILE A 363 4.36 17.45 -10.01
CA ILE A 363 3.29 18.44 -10.11
C ILE A 363 3.19 19.01 -11.51
N ALA A 364 1.96 19.17 -11.99
CA ALA A 364 1.61 19.89 -13.21
C ALA A 364 0.46 20.88 -12.93
N LEU A 365 0.31 21.86 -13.81
CA LEU A 365 -0.69 22.90 -13.67
C LEU A 365 -1.49 23.06 -14.96
N LEU A 366 -2.82 22.90 -14.84
CA LEU A 366 -3.75 23.21 -15.93
C LEU A 366 -4.24 24.65 -15.75
N CYS A 367 -3.95 25.50 -16.74
CA CYS A 367 -4.41 26.87 -16.80
C CYS A 367 -5.67 26.95 -17.69
N ARG A 368 -6.63 27.78 -17.30
CA ARG A 368 -7.82 28.02 -18.10
C ARG A 368 -7.45 28.84 -19.34
N ASP A 369 -6.64 29.88 -19.17
CA ASP A 369 -6.29 30.85 -20.21
C ASP A 369 -4.77 30.97 -20.44
N ALA A 370 -4.38 31.33 -21.68
CA ALA A 370 -2.97 31.52 -22.04
C ALA A 370 -2.30 32.65 -21.25
N ALA A 371 -3.03 33.67 -20.85
CA ALA A 371 -2.52 34.78 -20.02
C ALA A 371 -2.04 34.32 -18.63
N ASP A 372 -2.60 33.23 -18.11
CA ASP A 372 -2.25 32.68 -16.81
C ASP A 372 -1.01 31.78 -16.83
N VAL A 373 -0.58 31.30 -18.00
CA VAL A 373 0.50 30.31 -18.09
C VAL A 373 1.83 30.84 -17.52
N THR A 374 2.19 32.08 -17.81
CA THR A 374 3.44 32.67 -17.29
C THR A 374 3.42 32.77 -15.76
N ARG A 375 2.32 33.24 -15.20
CA ARG A 375 2.13 33.32 -13.75
C ARG A 375 2.08 31.91 -13.11
N GLY A 376 1.43 30.97 -13.78
CA GLY A 376 1.37 29.57 -13.35
C GLY A 376 2.76 28.91 -13.30
N ARG A 377 3.61 29.16 -14.30
CA ARG A 377 5.00 28.66 -14.31
C ARG A 377 5.81 29.21 -13.14
N GLN A 378 5.67 30.50 -12.84
CA GLN A 378 6.33 31.10 -11.67
C GLN A 378 5.83 30.49 -10.36
N ALA A 379 4.51 30.28 -10.24
CA ALA A 379 3.92 29.63 -9.08
C ALA A 379 4.41 28.17 -8.91
N LEU A 380 4.50 27.41 -10.00
CA LEU A 380 5.03 26.03 -9.99
C LEU A 380 6.51 25.99 -9.58
N GLN A 381 7.34 26.88 -10.14
CA GLN A 381 8.76 26.99 -9.76
C GLN A 381 8.91 27.37 -8.29
N ARG A 382 8.10 28.31 -7.78
CA ARG A 382 8.11 28.70 -6.39
C ARG A 382 7.71 27.54 -5.48
N LEU A 383 6.64 26.83 -5.81
CA LEU A 383 6.18 25.68 -5.04
C LEU A 383 7.27 24.59 -4.92
N ARG A 384 7.99 24.30 -6.00
CA ARG A 384 9.11 23.35 -5.97
C ARG A 384 10.24 23.80 -5.04
N ALA A 385 10.59 25.07 -5.07
CA ALA A 385 11.58 25.63 -4.15
C ALA A 385 11.14 25.51 -2.69
N ASP A 386 9.89 25.83 -2.42
CA ASP A 386 9.31 25.78 -1.07
C ASP A 386 9.17 24.31 -0.56
N LEU A 387 8.85 23.34 -1.44
CA LEU A 387 8.86 21.91 -1.11
C LEU A 387 10.26 21.43 -0.74
N ALA A 388 11.28 21.83 -1.51
CA ALA A 388 12.67 21.50 -1.18
C ALA A 388 13.10 22.09 0.19
N GLU A 389 12.68 23.32 0.52
CA GLU A 389 12.89 23.93 1.83
C GLU A 389 12.17 23.17 2.94
N CYS A 390 11.00 22.60 2.66
CA CYS A 390 10.28 21.72 3.59
C CYS A 390 10.94 20.34 3.78
N GLY A 391 12.02 20.04 3.03
CA GLY A 391 12.79 18.81 3.17
C GLY A 391 12.36 17.67 2.25
N TYR A 392 11.62 17.98 1.19
CA TYR A 392 11.42 17.02 0.10
C TYR A 392 12.70 16.91 -0.74
N LEU A 393 13.01 15.70 -1.17
CA LEU A 393 14.15 15.44 -2.06
C LEU A 393 13.76 15.74 -3.50
N PRO A 394 14.68 16.33 -4.30
CA PRO A 394 14.41 16.56 -5.71
C PRO A 394 14.02 15.26 -6.41
N HIS A 395 12.96 15.29 -7.20
CA HIS A 395 12.60 14.17 -8.03
C HIS A 395 13.47 14.16 -9.29
N ALA A 396 14.05 13.01 -9.63
CA ALA A 396 14.73 12.79 -10.91
C ALA A 396 13.67 12.58 -12.02
N ALA A 397 12.84 13.59 -12.24
CA ALA A 397 11.86 13.52 -13.32
C ALA A 397 12.58 13.51 -14.68
N PRO A 398 12.03 12.84 -15.70
CA PRO A 398 12.43 13.08 -17.07
C PRO A 398 12.41 14.59 -17.34
N ASP A 399 13.45 15.10 -17.99
CA ASP A 399 13.54 16.52 -18.35
C ASP A 399 12.45 16.83 -19.38
N PHE A 400 11.23 17.11 -18.86
CA PHE A 400 10.19 17.71 -19.66
C PHE A 400 10.58 19.16 -19.87
N ASP A 401 10.63 19.60 -21.12
CA ASP A 401 10.65 21.02 -21.41
C ASP A 401 9.57 21.67 -20.54
N GLY A 402 9.97 22.54 -19.62
CA GLY A 402 9.08 23.05 -18.55
C GLY A 402 7.79 23.73 -19.05
N GLU A 403 7.63 23.81 -20.38
CA GLU A 403 6.44 24.30 -21.05
C GLU A 403 5.23 23.39 -20.89
N ILE A 404 5.43 22.05 -20.91
CA ILE A 404 4.30 21.10 -20.89
C ILE A 404 3.67 20.98 -19.51
N LEU A 405 4.46 21.10 -18.43
CA LEU A 405 3.94 20.93 -17.06
C LEU A 405 3.09 22.09 -16.57
N CYS A 406 3.07 23.22 -17.32
CA CYS A 406 2.18 24.35 -17.03
C CYS A 406 1.67 24.90 -18.37
N ALA A 407 0.47 24.52 -18.77
CA ALA A 407 -0.10 24.86 -20.05
C ALA A 407 -1.63 25.01 -19.97
N THR A 408 -2.25 25.51 -21.02
CA THR A 408 -3.72 25.59 -21.13
C THR A 408 -4.30 24.18 -21.34
N VAL A 409 -5.58 24.00 -21.01
CA VAL A 409 -6.31 22.76 -21.28
C VAL A 409 -6.24 22.38 -22.76
N ALA A 410 -6.35 23.34 -23.67
CA ALA A 410 -6.27 23.09 -25.11
C ALA A 410 -4.90 22.52 -25.51
N ASN A 411 -3.81 23.07 -25.01
CA ASN A 411 -2.47 22.57 -25.30
C ASN A 411 -2.27 21.14 -24.75
N TRP A 412 -2.81 20.85 -23.56
CA TRP A 412 -2.80 19.51 -22.99
C TRP A 412 -3.61 18.52 -23.82
N GLN A 413 -4.80 18.91 -24.32
CA GLN A 413 -5.63 18.08 -25.19
C GLN A 413 -4.95 17.76 -26.50
N ASP A 414 -4.32 18.76 -27.14
CA ASP A 414 -3.56 18.58 -28.36
C ASP A 414 -2.38 17.62 -28.16
N GLN A 415 -1.65 17.79 -27.08
CA GLN A 415 -0.49 16.95 -26.75
C GLN A 415 -0.87 15.50 -26.44
N PHE A 416 -1.93 15.25 -25.67
CA PHE A 416 -2.44 13.90 -25.46
C PHE A 416 -2.95 13.28 -26.75
N SER A 417 -3.63 14.06 -27.59
CA SER A 417 -4.12 13.59 -28.89
C SER A 417 -2.98 13.20 -29.82
N GLU A 418 -1.88 13.97 -29.83
CA GLU A 418 -0.69 13.66 -30.61
C GLU A 418 -0.04 12.36 -30.13
N TRP A 419 0.21 12.21 -28.82
CA TRP A 419 0.81 10.99 -28.26
C TRP A 419 -0.01 9.73 -28.52
N ILE A 420 -1.34 9.84 -28.47
CA ILE A 420 -2.24 8.68 -28.67
C ILE A 420 -2.31 8.31 -30.15
N ARG A 421 -2.42 9.29 -31.05
CA ARG A 421 -2.58 9.04 -32.49
C ARG A 421 -1.28 8.71 -33.20
N GLN A 422 -0.16 9.28 -32.74
CA GLN A 422 1.17 9.08 -33.31
C GLN A 422 2.18 8.73 -32.22
N PRO A 423 2.08 7.52 -31.64
CA PRO A 423 2.96 7.12 -30.55
C PRO A 423 4.38 6.88 -31.05
N ILE A 424 5.23 7.91 -30.99
CA ILE A 424 6.66 7.82 -31.30
C ILE A 424 7.38 7.32 -30.04
N TRP A 425 8.10 6.22 -30.14
CA TRP A 425 8.77 5.53 -29.02
C TRP A 425 9.54 6.46 -28.08
N THR A 426 10.44 7.29 -28.60
CA THR A 426 11.28 8.19 -27.79
C THR A 426 10.48 9.24 -27.03
N GLN A 427 9.34 9.67 -27.57
CA GLN A 427 8.42 10.60 -26.91
C GLN A 427 7.54 9.88 -25.90
N MET A 428 7.07 8.68 -26.23
CA MET A 428 6.22 7.87 -25.36
C MET A 428 6.93 7.47 -24.08
N TYR A 429 8.20 7.10 -24.14
CA TYR A 429 8.99 6.78 -22.95
C TYR A 429 8.95 7.92 -21.91
N ARG A 430 9.05 9.16 -22.36
CA ARG A 430 8.94 10.36 -21.50
C ARG A 430 7.49 10.66 -21.10
N ALA A 431 6.54 10.53 -22.02
CA ALA A 431 5.14 10.91 -21.83
C ALA A 431 4.33 9.95 -20.93
N ARG A 432 4.74 8.67 -20.85
CA ARG A 432 4.00 7.64 -20.07
C ARG A 432 3.62 8.05 -18.66
N PRO A 433 4.50 8.66 -17.84
CA PRO A 433 4.12 9.07 -16.49
C PRO A 433 3.01 10.13 -16.46
N LEU A 434 2.79 10.88 -17.54
CA LEU A 434 1.71 11.88 -17.64
C LEU A 434 0.33 11.24 -17.82
N PHE A 435 0.24 9.96 -18.23
CA PHE A 435 -1.01 9.20 -18.19
C PHE A 435 -1.45 8.81 -16.78
N ASP A 436 -0.66 9.13 -15.77
CA ASP A 436 -1.03 9.03 -14.36
C ASP A 436 -1.57 10.36 -13.80
N LEU A 437 -1.69 11.39 -14.63
CA LEU A 437 -2.16 12.71 -14.24
C LEU A 437 -3.53 12.63 -13.57
N ARG A 438 -3.68 13.31 -12.42
CA ARG A 438 -4.95 13.48 -11.71
C ARG A 438 -5.03 14.84 -11.03
N PRO A 439 -6.24 15.36 -10.77
CA PRO A 439 -6.40 16.61 -10.02
C PRO A 439 -6.05 16.39 -8.54
N ALA A 440 -5.38 17.36 -7.95
CA ALA A 440 -5.04 17.39 -6.53
C ALA A 440 -5.84 18.47 -5.78
N TRP A 441 -5.87 19.72 -6.28
CA TRP A 441 -6.70 20.81 -5.76
C TRP A 441 -6.91 21.89 -6.83
N GLY A 442 -7.84 22.83 -6.57
CA GLY A 442 -8.15 23.96 -7.45
C GLY A 442 -9.44 23.76 -8.24
N ASP A 443 -9.55 24.43 -9.38
CA ASP A 443 -10.73 24.37 -10.26
C ASP A 443 -10.87 22.98 -10.89
N PRO A 444 -12.01 22.27 -10.74
CA PRO A 444 -12.22 20.96 -11.34
C PRO A 444 -12.49 21.00 -12.86
N ASP A 445 -13.00 22.09 -13.42
CA ASP A 445 -13.44 22.17 -14.82
C ASP A 445 -12.32 21.88 -15.85
N PRO A 446 -11.09 22.43 -15.72
CA PRO A 446 -10.01 22.15 -16.65
C PRO A 446 -9.67 20.67 -16.72
N TRP A 447 -9.70 19.99 -15.56
CA TRP A 447 -9.45 18.55 -15.47
C TRP A 447 -10.53 17.73 -16.18
N GLN A 448 -11.80 18.01 -15.93
CA GLN A 448 -12.90 17.27 -16.53
C GLN A 448 -12.84 17.30 -18.06
N ARG A 449 -12.58 18.48 -18.63
CA ARG A 449 -12.41 18.65 -20.08
C ARG A 449 -11.24 17.85 -20.64
N LEU A 450 -10.11 17.83 -19.93
CA LEU A 450 -8.93 17.07 -20.35
C LEU A 450 -9.20 15.56 -20.32
N GLU A 451 -9.79 15.06 -19.24
CA GLU A 451 -10.11 13.64 -19.06
C GLU A 451 -11.10 13.14 -20.13
N GLU A 452 -12.16 13.90 -20.40
CA GLU A 452 -13.14 13.58 -21.42
C GLU A 452 -12.52 13.52 -22.82
N SER A 453 -11.66 14.49 -23.16
CA SER A 453 -10.95 14.53 -24.43
C SER A 453 -10.00 13.34 -24.60
N ALA A 454 -9.16 13.06 -23.61
CA ALA A 454 -8.22 11.94 -23.64
C ALA A 454 -8.96 10.60 -23.79
N ARG A 455 -10.06 10.41 -23.07
CA ARG A 455 -10.93 9.23 -23.17
C ARG A 455 -11.58 9.10 -24.56
N ALA A 456 -12.00 10.20 -25.15
CA ALA A 456 -12.58 10.20 -26.50
C ALA A 456 -11.56 9.78 -27.56
N VAL A 457 -10.34 10.31 -27.51
CA VAL A 457 -9.27 9.96 -28.47
C VAL A 457 -8.87 8.49 -28.33
N ILE A 458 -8.68 7.96 -27.11
CA ILE A 458 -8.31 6.55 -26.90
C ILE A 458 -9.36 5.59 -27.46
N ARG A 459 -10.65 5.93 -27.39
CA ARG A 459 -11.69 5.09 -27.99
C ARG A 459 -11.58 4.96 -29.51
N THR A 460 -11.00 5.95 -30.19
CA THR A 460 -10.80 5.94 -31.65
C THR A 460 -9.49 5.32 -32.09
N GLU A 461 -8.56 5.08 -31.14
CA GLU A 461 -7.18 4.64 -31.42
C GLU A 461 -6.81 3.34 -30.68
N PRO A 462 -7.42 2.19 -31.02
CA PRO A 462 -7.14 0.92 -30.35
C PRO A 462 -5.70 0.42 -30.52
N SER A 463 -5.00 0.89 -31.57
CA SER A 463 -3.58 0.58 -31.81
C SER A 463 -2.64 1.12 -30.73
N PHE A 464 -3.03 2.19 -30.03
CA PHE A 464 -2.24 2.78 -28.96
C PHE A 464 -1.95 1.80 -27.80
N GLN A 465 -2.95 0.99 -27.45
CA GLN A 465 -2.79 -0.04 -26.41
C GLN A 465 -1.73 -1.09 -26.76
N LYS A 466 -1.64 -1.46 -28.05
CA LYS A 466 -0.65 -2.44 -28.55
C LYS A 466 0.77 -1.88 -28.46
N VAL A 467 0.93 -0.59 -28.79
CA VAL A 467 2.24 0.07 -28.66
C VAL A 467 2.70 0.06 -27.22
N LEU A 468 1.82 0.43 -26.27
CA LEU A 468 2.16 0.40 -24.85
C LEU A 468 2.45 -1.01 -24.33
N ALA A 469 1.71 -2.02 -24.78
CA ALA A 469 1.92 -3.40 -24.36
C ALA A 469 3.27 -3.96 -24.83
N ASN A 470 3.69 -3.63 -26.07
CA ASN A 470 5.01 -4.02 -26.56
C ASN A 470 6.15 -3.39 -25.78
N ASP A 471 5.91 -2.21 -25.23
CA ASP A 471 6.88 -1.45 -24.47
C ASP A 471 7.16 -2.02 -23.07
N CYS A 472 6.15 -2.68 -22.48
CA CYS A 472 6.27 -3.27 -21.14
C CYS A 472 7.40 -4.31 -21.00
N LEU A 473 7.89 -4.87 -22.12
CA LEU A 473 8.95 -5.87 -22.13
C LEU A 473 10.37 -5.28 -22.17
N SER A 474 10.52 -3.96 -22.25
CA SER A 474 11.83 -3.32 -22.34
C SER A 474 12.70 -3.52 -21.11
N GLU A 475 12.07 -3.66 -19.93
CA GLU A 475 12.76 -3.84 -18.65
C GLU A 475 12.24 -5.09 -17.94
N LEU A 476 13.00 -6.18 -18.03
CA LEU A 476 12.63 -7.44 -17.40
C LEU A 476 13.13 -7.51 -15.95
N PRO A 477 12.36 -8.13 -15.03
CA PRO A 477 12.83 -8.39 -13.68
C PRO A 477 13.96 -9.42 -13.69
N PRO A 478 14.84 -9.44 -12.67
CA PRO A 478 15.85 -10.47 -12.54
C PRO A 478 15.22 -11.85 -12.29
N LEU A 479 15.94 -12.93 -12.64
CA LEU A 479 15.43 -14.28 -12.46
C LEU A 479 15.50 -14.75 -10.99
N THR A 480 16.57 -14.40 -10.28
CA THR A 480 16.80 -14.94 -8.94
C THR A 480 17.84 -14.14 -8.15
N PHE A 481 18.04 -14.55 -6.89
CA PHE A 481 19.17 -14.14 -6.05
C PHE A 481 20.20 -15.26 -5.97
N PHE A 482 21.47 -14.91 -6.02
CA PHE A 482 22.58 -15.79 -5.69
C PHE A 482 23.37 -15.18 -4.52
N GLN A 483 23.32 -15.81 -3.35
CA GLN A 483 23.82 -15.24 -2.10
C GLN A 483 23.17 -13.87 -1.83
N ASP A 484 23.97 -12.80 -1.76
CA ASP A 484 23.53 -11.42 -1.50
C ASP A 484 23.47 -10.55 -2.77
N ALA A 485 23.66 -11.14 -3.94
CA ALA A 485 23.62 -10.44 -5.23
C ALA A 485 22.40 -10.85 -6.06
N VAL A 486 21.88 -9.92 -6.87
CA VAL A 486 20.84 -10.17 -7.86
C VAL A 486 21.48 -10.73 -9.12
N VAL A 487 20.91 -11.78 -9.68
CA VAL A 487 21.38 -12.41 -10.93
C VAL A 487 20.33 -12.19 -12.02
N ASP A 488 20.73 -11.55 -13.11
CA ASP A 488 19.87 -11.34 -14.27
C ASP A 488 19.97 -12.50 -15.29
N GLU A 489 19.29 -12.37 -16.42
CA GLU A 489 19.27 -13.39 -17.49
C GLU A 489 20.65 -13.56 -18.15
N SER A 490 21.51 -12.54 -18.11
CA SER A 490 22.88 -12.62 -18.61
C SER A 490 23.83 -13.35 -17.65
N GLY A 491 23.40 -13.62 -16.41
CA GLY A 491 24.22 -14.16 -15.34
C GLY A 491 25.08 -13.12 -14.63
N GLU A 492 24.89 -11.83 -14.93
CA GLU A 492 25.57 -10.74 -14.24
C GLU A 492 25.06 -10.62 -12.80
N ARG A 493 25.99 -10.32 -11.88
CA ARG A 493 25.70 -10.18 -10.44
C ARG A 493 25.84 -8.73 -10.03
N THR A 494 24.79 -8.19 -9.42
CA THR A 494 24.79 -6.84 -8.88
C THR A 494 24.48 -6.84 -7.39
N GLU A 495 25.28 -6.13 -6.60
CA GLU A 495 25.06 -5.95 -5.16
C GLU A 495 23.91 -4.99 -4.86
N VAL A 496 23.64 -4.06 -5.80
CA VAL A 496 22.55 -3.08 -5.72
C VAL A 496 21.45 -3.48 -6.68
N PHE A 497 20.23 -3.55 -6.20
CA PHE A 497 19.08 -3.85 -7.04
C PHE A 497 18.24 -2.60 -7.30
N ALA A 498 18.08 -2.24 -8.58
CA ALA A 498 17.25 -1.13 -9.03
C ALA A 498 15.76 -1.50 -8.93
N LEU A 499 15.21 -1.44 -7.71
CA LEU A 499 13.86 -1.87 -7.37
C LEU A 499 12.80 -1.13 -8.19
N GLN A 500 12.95 0.19 -8.31
CA GLN A 500 11.99 1.02 -9.05
C GLN A 500 11.99 0.69 -10.54
N LEU A 501 13.16 0.56 -11.15
CA LEU A 501 13.27 0.32 -12.59
C LEU A 501 12.88 -1.11 -12.97
N ARG A 502 13.40 -2.11 -12.25
CA ARG A 502 13.34 -3.53 -12.66
C ARG A 502 12.22 -4.34 -11.99
N ALA A 503 11.48 -3.77 -11.03
CA ALA A 503 10.38 -4.46 -10.37
C ALA A 503 9.09 -3.63 -10.34
N LEU A 504 9.12 -2.41 -9.78
CA LEU A 504 7.93 -1.54 -9.73
C LEU A 504 7.53 -1.07 -11.13
N GLY A 505 8.49 -0.58 -11.92
CA GLY A 505 8.26 -0.07 -13.27
C GLY A 505 7.44 -1.03 -14.15
N PRO A 506 7.84 -2.28 -14.33
CA PRO A 506 7.10 -3.25 -15.13
C PRO A 506 5.63 -3.42 -14.72
N ILE A 507 5.33 -3.50 -13.41
CA ILE A 507 3.94 -3.62 -12.92
C ILE A 507 3.16 -2.34 -13.21
N VAL A 508 3.77 -1.17 -13.01
CA VAL A 508 3.15 0.14 -13.29
C VAL A 508 2.80 0.27 -14.76
N GLU A 509 3.71 -0.12 -15.66
CA GLU A 509 3.47 -0.07 -17.11
C GLU A 509 2.31 -0.99 -17.52
N VAL A 510 2.29 -2.23 -17.03
CA VAL A 510 1.16 -3.14 -17.28
C VAL A 510 -0.13 -2.56 -16.70
N GLY A 511 -0.09 -1.97 -15.51
CA GLY A 511 -1.24 -1.27 -14.93
C GLY A 511 -1.79 -0.17 -15.85
N ARG A 512 -0.92 0.65 -16.49
CA ARG A 512 -1.33 1.66 -17.48
C ARG A 512 -1.99 1.02 -18.69
N VAL A 513 -1.39 -0.03 -19.25
CA VAL A 513 -1.96 -0.74 -20.42
C VAL A 513 -3.38 -1.22 -20.11
N PHE A 514 -3.59 -1.91 -19.00
CA PHE A 514 -4.92 -2.39 -18.62
C PHE A 514 -5.87 -1.27 -18.19
N GLY A 515 -5.36 -0.22 -17.55
CA GLY A 515 -6.15 0.98 -17.25
C GLY A 515 -6.74 1.60 -18.52
N ILE A 516 -5.89 1.84 -19.51
CA ILE A 516 -6.29 2.37 -20.82
C ILE A 516 -7.25 1.42 -21.55
N ALA A 517 -6.97 0.10 -21.58
CA ALA A 517 -7.84 -0.91 -22.15
C ALA A 517 -9.25 -0.93 -21.52
N ASN A 518 -9.36 -0.56 -20.26
CA ASN A 518 -10.61 -0.46 -19.52
C ASN A 518 -11.18 0.97 -19.43
N GLN A 519 -10.70 1.89 -20.26
CA GLN A 519 -11.12 3.30 -20.34
C GLN A 519 -10.86 4.12 -19.05
N ARG A 520 -9.96 3.65 -18.19
CA ARG A 520 -9.37 4.39 -17.06
C ARG A 520 -8.06 5.02 -17.51
N VAL A 521 -8.18 6.06 -18.31
CA VAL A 521 -7.06 6.69 -19.02
C VAL A 521 -6.18 7.47 -18.04
N LEU A 522 -6.81 8.25 -17.17
CA LEU A 522 -6.16 9.14 -16.21
C LEU A 522 -6.72 8.89 -14.81
N GLY A 523 -6.00 9.34 -13.78
CA GLY A 523 -6.53 9.46 -12.43
C GLY A 523 -6.70 8.17 -11.60
N SER A 524 -6.00 7.08 -11.94
CA SER A 524 -6.11 5.80 -11.21
C SER A 524 -4.75 5.32 -10.70
N SER A 525 -4.73 4.65 -9.54
CA SER A 525 -3.55 3.95 -9.02
C SER A 525 -3.26 2.66 -9.80
N THR A 526 -2.04 2.14 -9.69
CA THR A 526 -1.67 0.86 -10.30
C THR A 526 -2.51 -0.29 -9.74
N LEU A 527 -2.72 -0.31 -8.42
CA LEU A 527 -3.55 -1.33 -7.77
C LEU A 527 -4.99 -1.31 -8.27
N GLU A 528 -5.61 -0.12 -8.38
CA GLU A 528 -6.97 0.03 -8.92
C GLU A 528 -7.07 -0.47 -10.36
N ARG A 529 -6.09 -0.14 -11.21
CA ARG A 529 -6.03 -0.59 -12.61
C ARG A 529 -5.93 -2.12 -12.72
N LEU A 530 -5.09 -2.74 -11.87
CA LEU A 530 -4.93 -4.20 -11.82
C LEU A 530 -6.18 -4.89 -11.26
N GLU A 531 -6.86 -4.34 -10.27
CA GLU A 531 -8.12 -4.87 -9.74
C GLU A 531 -9.25 -4.83 -10.80
N ILE A 532 -9.34 -3.76 -11.56
CA ILE A 532 -10.28 -3.67 -12.70
C ILE A 532 -9.92 -4.75 -13.73
N ALA A 533 -8.63 -4.93 -14.05
CA ALA A 533 -8.20 -5.96 -14.99
C ALA A 533 -8.54 -7.37 -14.46
N ARG A 534 -8.28 -7.65 -13.18
CA ARG A 534 -8.63 -8.90 -12.48
C ARG A 534 -10.12 -9.24 -12.66
N SER A 535 -11.00 -8.28 -12.41
CA SER A 535 -12.45 -8.47 -12.54
C SER A 535 -12.92 -8.72 -13.97
N ARG A 536 -12.17 -8.22 -14.97
CA ARG A 536 -12.49 -8.35 -16.40
C ARG A 536 -11.94 -9.63 -17.06
N VAL A 537 -11.01 -10.32 -16.39
CA VAL A 537 -10.33 -11.51 -16.91
C VAL A 537 -10.36 -12.65 -15.87
N PRO A 538 -11.55 -13.18 -15.53
CA PRO A 538 -11.68 -14.18 -14.45
C PRO A 538 -10.84 -15.45 -14.66
N ALA A 539 -10.63 -15.86 -15.92
CA ALA A 539 -9.85 -17.05 -16.26
C ALA A 539 -8.35 -16.93 -15.87
N HIS A 540 -7.86 -15.72 -15.61
CA HIS A 540 -6.48 -15.43 -15.25
C HIS A 540 -6.40 -14.57 -13.97
N GLU A 541 -7.39 -14.67 -13.09
CA GLU A 541 -7.48 -13.90 -11.85
C GLU A 541 -6.22 -14.02 -10.99
N SER A 542 -5.63 -15.22 -10.91
CA SER A 542 -4.44 -15.50 -10.11
C SER A 542 -3.24 -14.63 -10.50
N ILE A 543 -3.03 -14.38 -11.80
CA ILE A 543 -1.92 -13.56 -12.30
C ILE A 543 -2.02 -12.12 -11.75
N PHE A 544 -3.22 -11.54 -11.80
CA PHE A 544 -3.44 -10.18 -11.31
C PHE A 544 -3.39 -10.11 -9.79
N ARG A 545 -3.91 -11.11 -9.08
CA ARG A 545 -3.83 -11.19 -7.62
C ARG A 545 -2.37 -11.22 -7.15
N GLU A 546 -1.55 -12.11 -7.73
CA GLU A 546 -0.12 -12.20 -7.42
C GLU A 546 0.62 -10.89 -7.74
N ALA A 547 0.27 -10.22 -8.83
CA ALA A 547 0.86 -8.92 -9.18
C ALA A 547 0.47 -7.82 -8.20
N ILE A 548 -0.78 -7.78 -7.72
CA ILE A 548 -1.26 -6.83 -6.71
C ILE A 548 -0.51 -7.03 -5.39
N GLU A 549 -0.41 -8.28 -4.91
CA GLU A 549 0.34 -8.58 -3.69
C GLU A 549 1.84 -8.23 -3.86
N THR A 550 2.41 -8.54 -5.02
CA THR A 550 3.79 -8.16 -5.34
C THR A 550 3.97 -6.65 -5.30
N MET A 551 3.04 -5.89 -5.89
CA MET A 551 3.09 -4.42 -5.89
C MET A 551 3.12 -3.86 -4.46
N ARG A 552 2.31 -4.41 -3.54
CA ARG A 552 2.32 -4.03 -2.12
C ARG A 552 3.67 -4.28 -1.46
N VAL A 553 4.25 -5.46 -1.69
CA VAL A 553 5.59 -5.81 -1.18
C VAL A 553 6.65 -4.84 -1.69
N LEU A 554 6.63 -4.52 -2.99
CA LEU A 554 7.62 -3.63 -3.60
C LEU A 554 7.50 -2.20 -3.08
N LEU A 555 6.28 -1.67 -2.98
CA LEU A 555 6.03 -0.35 -2.39
C LEU A 555 6.43 -0.30 -0.91
N TYR A 556 6.17 -1.37 -0.15
CA TYR A 556 6.61 -1.49 1.23
C TYR A 556 8.13 -1.44 1.35
N LEU A 557 8.85 -2.21 0.52
CA LEU A 557 10.31 -2.22 0.52
C LEU A 557 10.89 -0.86 0.12
N GLN A 558 10.34 -0.24 -0.92
CA GLN A 558 10.73 1.10 -1.37
C GLN A 558 10.52 2.14 -0.26
N ALA A 559 9.31 2.20 0.30
CA ALA A 559 8.94 3.17 1.31
C ALA A 559 9.78 3.00 2.59
N ARG A 560 9.95 1.76 3.06
CA ARG A 560 10.75 1.46 4.25
C ARG A 560 12.22 1.87 4.07
N THR A 561 12.80 1.58 2.89
CA THR A 561 14.17 1.99 2.57
C THR A 561 14.28 3.50 2.45
N GLY A 562 13.44 4.13 1.64
CA GLY A 562 13.47 5.56 1.40
C GLY A 562 13.22 6.40 2.66
N LEU A 563 12.25 6.03 3.49
CA LEU A 563 11.98 6.72 4.75
C LEU A 563 13.12 6.57 5.78
N ARG A 564 13.76 5.39 5.84
CA ARG A 564 14.90 5.16 6.76
C ARG A 564 16.17 5.86 6.32
N LEU A 565 16.51 5.78 5.04
CA LEU A 565 17.75 6.33 4.48
C LEU A 565 17.61 7.80 4.07
N ASN A 566 16.38 8.32 4.07
CA ASN A 566 16.05 9.64 3.55
C ASN A 566 16.44 9.78 2.08
N ASP A 567 15.99 8.82 1.27
CA ASP A 567 16.21 8.81 -0.18
C ASP A 567 14.94 8.37 -0.95
N SER A 568 15.07 8.11 -2.25
CA SER A 568 13.95 7.68 -3.09
C SER A 568 13.52 6.22 -2.89
N GLY A 569 14.29 5.40 -2.18
CA GLY A 569 14.08 3.95 -2.10
C GLY A 569 14.12 3.23 -3.46
N ALA A 570 14.60 3.91 -4.52
CA ALA A 570 14.62 3.36 -5.87
C ALA A 570 15.59 2.18 -6.03
N GLU A 571 16.59 2.14 -5.16
CA GLU A 571 17.61 1.10 -5.11
C GLU A 571 17.63 0.46 -3.73
N ILE A 572 17.82 -0.85 -3.68
CA ILE A 572 17.95 -1.61 -2.44
C ILE A 572 19.20 -2.50 -2.46
N LEU A 573 19.75 -2.76 -1.29
CA LEU A 573 20.83 -3.71 -1.10
C LEU A 573 20.22 -5.06 -0.65
N PRO A 574 20.25 -6.12 -1.47
CA PRO A 574 19.70 -7.42 -1.10
C PRO A 574 20.31 -8.00 0.19
N SER A 575 21.58 -7.68 0.47
CA SER A 575 22.28 -8.06 1.71
C SER A 575 21.63 -7.48 2.99
N GLN A 576 20.99 -6.31 2.89
CA GLN A 576 20.33 -5.64 4.01
C GLN A 576 18.87 -6.06 4.21
N LEU A 577 18.30 -6.81 3.25
CA LEU A 577 16.95 -7.31 3.37
C LEU A 577 16.89 -8.49 4.36
N SER A 578 15.80 -8.55 5.10
CA SER A 578 15.48 -9.76 5.86
C SER A 578 15.34 -10.95 4.92
N ARG A 579 15.47 -12.16 5.45
CA ARG A 579 15.26 -13.37 4.67
C ARG A 579 13.85 -13.42 4.06
N LEU A 580 12.84 -12.99 4.81
CA LEU A 580 11.46 -12.92 4.36
C LEU A 580 11.28 -11.93 3.22
N ASP A 581 11.85 -10.73 3.34
CA ASP A 581 11.80 -9.72 2.29
C ASP A 581 12.45 -10.22 0.99
N ARG A 582 13.60 -10.91 1.10
CA ARG A 582 14.28 -11.52 -0.06
C ARG A 582 13.43 -12.60 -0.72
N GLN A 583 12.76 -13.44 0.07
CA GLN A 583 11.88 -14.48 -0.46
C GLN A 583 10.64 -13.87 -1.13
N ALA A 584 10.01 -12.88 -0.49
CA ALA A 584 8.88 -12.16 -1.05
C ALA A 584 9.26 -11.48 -2.39
N LEU A 585 10.42 -10.83 -2.44
CA LEU A 585 10.94 -10.21 -3.66
C LEU A 585 11.22 -11.23 -4.77
N LYS A 586 11.79 -12.40 -4.43
CA LYS A 586 12.03 -13.50 -5.38
C LYS A 586 10.71 -14.06 -5.95
N SER A 587 9.70 -14.25 -5.11
CA SER A 587 8.36 -14.65 -5.56
C SER A 587 7.73 -13.58 -6.45
N GLY A 588 7.95 -12.31 -6.10
CA GLY A 588 7.51 -11.16 -6.88
C GLY A 588 8.10 -11.13 -8.29
N PHE A 589 9.36 -11.49 -8.48
CA PHE A 589 9.96 -11.54 -9.83
C PHE A 589 9.21 -12.51 -10.75
N ARG A 590 8.81 -13.66 -10.23
CA ARG A 590 8.01 -14.63 -10.99
C ARG A 590 6.62 -14.08 -11.32
N ALA A 591 5.96 -13.45 -10.36
CA ALA A 591 4.66 -12.83 -10.58
C ALA A 591 4.73 -11.73 -11.65
N ILE A 592 5.78 -10.90 -11.63
CA ILE A 592 6.03 -9.87 -12.66
C ILE A 592 6.24 -10.51 -14.03
N HIS A 593 7.07 -11.54 -14.10
CA HIS A 593 7.33 -12.25 -15.36
C HIS A 593 6.04 -12.85 -15.95
N ASN A 594 5.23 -13.52 -15.14
CA ASN A 594 3.95 -14.09 -15.56
C ASN A 594 2.98 -12.99 -16.05
N LEU A 595 2.93 -11.86 -15.36
CA LEU A 595 2.10 -10.72 -15.73
C LEU A 595 2.53 -10.12 -17.08
N LEU A 596 3.84 -9.94 -17.29
CA LEU A 596 4.41 -9.43 -18.55
C LEU A 596 4.14 -10.37 -19.71
N GLN A 597 4.37 -11.68 -19.55
CA GLN A 597 4.09 -12.68 -20.58
C GLN A 597 2.59 -12.71 -20.92
N PHE A 598 1.72 -12.68 -19.92
CA PHE A 598 0.28 -12.64 -20.14
C PHE A 598 -0.12 -11.39 -20.93
N THR A 599 0.41 -10.22 -20.57
CA THR A 599 0.11 -8.95 -21.23
C THR A 599 0.54 -8.97 -22.70
N PHE A 600 1.76 -9.45 -22.96
CA PHE A 600 2.28 -9.60 -24.32
C PHE A 600 1.43 -10.56 -25.15
N ASN A 601 1.17 -11.77 -24.66
CA ASN A 601 0.40 -12.78 -25.38
C ASN A 601 -1.02 -12.32 -25.71
N ARG A 602 -1.65 -11.53 -24.82
CA ARG A 602 -3.02 -11.05 -24.99
C ARG A 602 -3.12 -9.85 -25.94
N LEU A 603 -2.22 -8.89 -25.83
CA LEU A 603 -2.35 -7.59 -26.49
C LEU A 603 -1.40 -7.40 -27.67
N ALA A 604 -0.22 -8.02 -27.66
CA ALA A 604 0.75 -7.93 -28.74
C ALA A 604 0.53 -8.98 -29.85
N ALA A 605 0.07 -10.18 -29.51
CA ALA A 605 -0.15 -11.29 -30.45
C ALA A 605 -1.28 -11.03 -31.48
N GLU A 606 -2.12 -10.03 -31.28
CA GLU A 606 -3.14 -9.61 -32.25
C GLU A 606 -2.61 -8.62 -33.32
N ALA A 607 -1.31 -8.39 -33.39
CA ALA A 607 -0.73 -7.57 -34.46
C ALA A 607 -0.86 -8.32 -35.81
N PRO A 608 -1.46 -7.73 -36.86
CA PRO A 608 -1.39 -8.32 -38.19
C PRO A 608 0.08 -8.38 -38.56
N SER A 609 0.54 -9.57 -39.01
CA SER A 609 1.85 -9.74 -39.63
C SER A 609 2.00 -8.66 -40.71
N ALA A 610 2.93 -7.75 -40.53
CA ALA A 610 3.31 -6.80 -41.56
C ALA A 610 3.78 -7.61 -42.76
N SER A 611 2.93 -7.68 -43.79
CA SER A 611 3.25 -8.18 -45.11
C SER A 611 4.03 -7.12 -45.90
#